data_40a9497d0be4d3ea348c2741699144b8
#
_entry.id   40a9497d0be4d3ea348c2741699144b8
#
_cell.length_a   1.000
_cell.length_b   1.000
_cell.length_c   1.000
_cell.angle_alpha   90.00
_cell.angle_beta   90.00
_cell.angle_gamma   90.00
#
_symmetry.space_group_name_H-M   'P 1'
#
loop_
_entity.id
_entity.type
_entity.pdbx_description
1 polymer ?
#
loop_
_entity_poly.entity_id
_entity_poly.type
_entity_poly.pdbx_seq_one_letter_code
_entity_poly.pdbx_strand_id
1 'polypeptide(L)'
;MDSNSIGDRFRQLQQQLRDRWQSIDFFDTGDYDILVVPSVTLDSRELLKIDGFLHYEERFLFSLIRLRNPRTRLVYVTSQPLHPSIIDYYLQLLPGIPFSHARDRLLLFAAYDSSPQPLVKKILDRPRLMQRIHLALRPDRSYMVCFNSTDLERQLSVKLNIPLLAADPDLLSYGTKSGSRQIFADCGIPHPDGSELVRTVEDLAEAACQLWDRQPQLQRMVVKLNEGFSGEGNAILDLEPLQDLSPKERPQAMRDRLCQLRFQTPLETWERYSSRIPELGAIVEAFIDGEDKRSPSVQGRITPHGEVEILSTHDQILGGVDGQIFLGCRFPAYEPYRLQLQEFGAEIGKKLANAGALERFGVDFVVVRKGSQWQVFAIEINLRKGGTTHPFMTLKLLTKGRYERSRGLFYSQQGKSKFYKATDNLQKERYRGLLPNDLMDIIAYHQLHFDTSTETGSVFHLMGCLSEFGKLGLTSIGNSPEQAEALYNRVVNALDEAATEDDMETRSSPLPPMGWRGNHF
;
A
#
# COMPACT_ATOMS: atom_id res chain seq x y z
N MET A 1 27.96 -16.29 1.71
CA MET A 1 27.84 -16.12 0.25
C MET A 1 28.20 -14.69 -0.05
N ASP A 2 29.04 -14.45 -1.06
CA ASP A 2 29.27 -13.10 -1.55
C ASP A 2 28.08 -12.57 -2.34
N SER A 3 28.04 -11.25 -2.60
CA SER A 3 26.91 -10.61 -3.29
C SER A 3 26.59 -11.20 -4.66
N ASN A 4 27.61 -11.60 -5.41
CA ASN A 4 27.43 -12.17 -6.75
C ASN A 4 26.75 -13.54 -6.67
N SER A 5 27.13 -14.38 -5.70
CA SER A 5 26.53 -15.71 -5.51
C SER A 5 25.06 -15.61 -5.04
N ILE A 6 24.69 -14.57 -4.29
CA ILE A 6 23.29 -14.30 -3.88
C ILE A 6 22.45 -13.91 -5.09
N GLY A 7 22.96 -13.01 -5.94
CA GLY A 7 22.26 -12.58 -7.16
C GLY A 7 22.02 -13.73 -8.15
N ASP A 8 23.04 -14.58 -8.38
CA ASP A 8 22.91 -15.75 -9.25
C ASP A 8 21.87 -16.74 -8.72
N ARG A 9 21.93 -17.04 -7.41
CA ARG A 9 20.95 -17.94 -6.80
C ARG A 9 19.55 -17.38 -6.85
N PHE A 10 19.37 -16.07 -6.63
CA PHE A 10 18.08 -15.41 -6.74
C PHE A 10 17.51 -15.54 -8.17
N ARG A 11 18.31 -15.28 -9.21
CA ARG A 11 17.88 -15.45 -10.61
C ARG A 11 17.43 -16.89 -10.91
N GLN A 12 18.11 -17.89 -10.38
CA GLN A 12 17.69 -19.29 -10.51
C GLN A 12 16.34 -19.57 -9.85
N LEU A 13 16.09 -19.01 -8.65
CA LEU A 13 14.81 -19.14 -7.96
C LEU A 13 13.68 -18.44 -8.73
N GLN A 14 13.95 -17.27 -9.29
CA GLN A 14 12.97 -16.56 -10.12
C GLN A 14 12.65 -17.32 -11.44
N GLN A 15 13.61 -18.05 -12.00
CA GLN A 15 13.34 -18.95 -13.14
C GLN A 15 12.40 -20.09 -12.72
N GLN A 16 12.61 -20.71 -11.54
CA GLN A 16 11.69 -21.73 -11.02
C GLN A 16 10.27 -21.17 -10.82
N LEU A 17 10.13 -19.91 -10.44
CA LEU A 17 8.82 -19.25 -10.33
C LEU A 17 8.13 -19.17 -11.71
N ARG A 18 8.87 -18.83 -12.76
CA ARG A 18 8.35 -18.82 -14.15
C ARG A 18 7.84 -20.17 -14.57
N ASP A 19 8.65 -21.21 -14.36
CA ASP A 19 8.33 -22.59 -14.78
C ASP A 19 7.07 -23.13 -14.10
N ARG A 20 6.75 -22.61 -12.90
CA ARG A 20 5.60 -23.05 -12.08
C ARG A 20 4.40 -22.10 -12.16
N TRP A 21 4.51 -21.00 -12.86
CA TRP A 21 3.53 -19.91 -12.77
C TRP A 21 2.10 -20.33 -13.11
N GLN A 22 1.91 -21.11 -14.17
CA GLN A 22 0.57 -21.55 -14.58
C GLN A 22 -0.20 -22.24 -13.44
N SER A 23 0.51 -23.00 -12.61
CA SER A 23 -0.10 -23.66 -11.48
C SER A 23 -0.31 -22.75 -10.26
N ILE A 24 0.48 -21.68 -10.10
CA ILE A 24 0.35 -20.70 -9.00
C ILE A 24 -0.83 -19.75 -9.21
N ASP A 25 -1.14 -19.39 -10.44
CA ASP A 25 -2.21 -18.42 -10.74
C ASP A 25 -3.62 -19.00 -10.51
N PHE A 26 -3.76 -20.33 -10.44
CA PHE A 26 -5.00 -21.01 -10.08
C PHE A 26 -5.19 -21.07 -8.56
N PHE A 27 -5.70 -19.97 -7.97
CA PHE A 27 -5.90 -19.83 -6.52
C PHE A 27 -6.75 -20.94 -5.87
N ASP A 28 -7.66 -21.54 -6.62
CA ASP A 28 -8.60 -22.51 -6.07
C ASP A 28 -8.17 -23.98 -6.25
N THR A 29 -7.13 -24.25 -7.03
CA THR A 29 -6.70 -25.63 -7.36
C THR A 29 -5.20 -25.90 -7.14
N GLY A 30 -4.38 -24.87 -6.97
CA GLY A 30 -2.93 -25.00 -6.79
C GLY A 30 -2.55 -25.67 -5.47
N ASP A 31 -1.52 -26.49 -5.45
CA ASP A 31 -0.96 -27.13 -4.27
C ASP A 31 0.35 -26.46 -3.86
N TYR A 32 0.22 -25.37 -3.06
CA TYR A 32 1.36 -24.53 -2.68
C TYR A 32 1.36 -24.17 -1.21
N ASP A 33 2.56 -23.94 -0.70
CA ASP A 33 2.81 -23.22 0.53
C ASP A 33 3.15 -21.76 0.18
N ILE A 34 2.45 -20.84 0.80
CA ILE A 34 2.66 -19.41 0.62
C ILE A 34 3.30 -18.87 1.90
N LEU A 35 4.55 -18.45 1.81
CA LEU A 35 5.19 -17.69 2.88
C LEU A 35 4.80 -16.21 2.73
N VAL A 36 4.05 -15.69 3.67
CA VAL A 36 3.67 -14.29 3.74
C VAL A 36 4.57 -13.56 4.73
N VAL A 37 5.39 -12.65 4.23
CA VAL A 37 6.23 -11.75 5.01
C VAL A 37 5.78 -10.32 4.71
N PRO A 38 4.81 -9.79 5.46
CA PRO A 38 4.19 -8.49 5.19
C PRO A 38 5.08 -7.32 5.66
N SER A 39 6.39 -7.46 5.50
CA SER A 39 7.36 -6.46 5.91
C SER A 39 7.17 -5.15 5.15
N VAL A 40 7.02 -4.05 5.87
CA VAL A 40 7.24 -2.71 5.34
C VAL A 40 8.73 -2.42 5.54
N THR A 41 9.51 -2.64 4.48
CA THR A 41 10.98 -2.54 4.56
C THR A 41 11.41 -1.13 4.19
N LEU A 42 11.53 -0.31 5.22
CA LEU A 42 11.95 1.09 5.19
C LEU A 42 13.05 1.31 6.25
N ASP A 43 13.73 2.45 6.18
CA ASP A 43 14.62 2.90 7.25
C ASP A 43 13.86 3.03 8.57
N SER A 44 14.52 2.78 9.70
CA SER A 44 13.90 2.82 11.03
C SER A 44 13.28 4.18 11.36
N ARG A 45 13.87 5.27 10.88
CA ARG A 45 13.35 6.63 11.06
C ARG A 45 12.04 6.84 10.31
N GLU A 46 11.90 6.25 9.13
CA GLU A 46 10.66 6.31 8.34
C GLU A 46 9.58 5.42 8.96
N LEU A 47 9.93 4.25 9.50
CA LEU A 47 8.98 3.38 10.21
C LEU A 47 8.39 4.06 11.45
N LEU A 48 9.19 4.80 12.21
CA LEU A 48 8.74 5.52 13.42
C LEU A 48 7.76 6.66 13.14
N LYS A 49 7.66 7.13 11.91
CA LYS A 49 6.66 8.15 11.53
C LYS A 49 5.27 7.54 11.32
N ILE A 50 5.17 6.22 11.18
CA ILE A 50 3.91 5.52 10.91
C ILE A 50 3.31 5.04 12.22
N ASP A 51 2.25 5.71 12.68
CA ASP A 51 1.49 5.27 13.86
C ASP A 51 1.02 3.81 13.68
N GLY A 52 1.43 2.95 14.61
CA GLY A 52 1.06 1.54 14.59
C GLY A 52 1.74 0.72 13.48
N PHE A 53 2.96 1.08 13.05
CA PHE A 53 3.66 0.42 11.93
C PHE A 53 3.73 -1.10 12.06
N LEU A 54 3.81 -1.67 13.26
CA LEU A 54 3.80 -3.12 13.48
C LEU A 54 2.50 -3.79 13.02
N HIS A 55 1.38 -3.09 13.18
CA HIS A 55 0.07 -3.60 12.79
C HIS A 55 -0.17 -3.53 11.28
N TYR A 56 0.65 -2.79 10.53
CA TYR A 56 0.59 -2.81 9.07
C TYR A 56 0.88 -4.20 8.48
N GLU A 57 1.49 -5.07 9.26
CA GLU A 57 1.66 -6.48 8.93
C GLU A 57 0.32 -7.21 8.82
N GLU A 58 -0.76 -6.73 9.44
CA GLU A 58 -2.12 -7.28 9.33
C GLU A 58 -2.76 -7.04 7.96
N ARG A 59 -2.28 -6.08 7.16
CA ARG A 59 -2.85 -5.77 5.83
C ARG A 59 -2.82 -6.94 4.86
N PHE A 60 -1.99 -7.96 5.10
CA PHE A 60 -1.91 -9.16 4.27
C PHE A 60 -2.80 -10.31 4.75
N LEU A 61 -3.57 -10.12 5.82
CA LEU A 61 -4.46 -11.16 6.35
C LEU A 61 -5.57 -11.57 5.37
N PHE A 62 -5.88 -10.74 4.36
CA PHE A 62 -6.73 -11.17 3.24
C PHE A 62 -6.20 -12.46 2.58
N SER A 63 -4.90 -12.75 2.67
CA SER A 63 -4.30 -13.97 2.13
C SER A 63 -4.83 -15.25 2.78
N LEU A 64 -5.37 -15.16 4.02
CA LEU A 64 -6.01 -16.29 4.70
C LEU A 64 -7.22 -16.82 3.90
N ILE A 65 -7.87 -15.94 3.11
CA ILE A 65 -9.00 -16.36 2.26
C ILE A 65 -8.57 -17.40 1.21
N ARG A 66 -7.27 -17.49 0.87
CA ARG A 66 -6.72 -18.53 -0.01
C ARG A 66 -6.80 -19.93 0.60
N LEU A 67 -6.96 -20.05 1.92
CA LEU A 67 -7.17 -21.32 2.60
C LEU A 67 -8.50 -22.00 2.24
N ARG A 68 -9.36 -21.33 1.47
CA ARG A 68 -10.52 -21.99 0.84
C ARG A 68 -10.09 -23.10 -0.13
N ASN A 69 -8.90 -23.05 -0.71
CA ASN A 69 -8.29 -24.16 -1.41
C ASN A 69 -7.69 -25.16 -0.39
N PRO A 70 -8.21 -26.42 -0.33
CA PRO A 70 -7.78 -27.40 0.67
C PRO A 70 -6.33 -27.86 0.50
N ARG A 71 -5.69 -27.56 -0.63
CA ARG A 71 -4.28 -27.90 -0.91
C ARG A 71 -3.30 -26.80 -0.54
N THR A 72 -3.78 -25.56 -0.36
CA THR A 72 -2.95 -24.43 0.02
C THR A 72 -2.66 -24.47 1.51
N ARG A 73 -1.38 -24.29 1.86
CA ARG A 73 -0.93 -24.00 3.22
C ARG A 73 -0.38 -22.58 3.25
N LEU A 74 -0.54 -21.91 4.38
CA LEU A 74 -0.11 -20.53 4.55
C LEU A 74 0.78 -20.41 5.78
N VAL A 75 2.00 -19.93 5.57
CA VAL A 75 2.95 -19.59 6.62
C VAL A 75 2.98 -18.07 6.72
N TYR A 76 2.51 -17.53 7.84
CA TYR A 76 2.40 -16.09 8.06
C TYR A 76 3.34 -15.67 9.19
N VAL A 77 4.21 -14.70 8.93
CA VAL A 77 5.21 -14.24 9.89
C VAL A 77 4.95 -12.80 10.24
N THR A 78 5.00 -12.46 11.55
CA THR A 78 4.81 -11.11 12.06
C THR A 78 5.89 -10.72 13.08
N SER A 79 6.01 -9.43 13.33
CA SER A 79 6.90 -8.91 14.39
C SER A 79 6.41 -9.29 15.79
N GLN A 80 5.10 -9.19 16.02
CA GLN A 80 4.43 -9.57 17.27
C GLN A 80 3.34 -10.60 16.96
N PRO A 81 2.96 -11.48 17.91
CA PRO A 81 1.85 -12.40 17.74
C PRO A 81 0.56 -11.65 17.40
N LEU A 82 -0.18 -12.17 16.44
CA LEU A 82 -1.52 -11.67 16.12
C LEU A 82 -2.53 -12.09 17.18
N HIS A 83 -3.48 -11.21 17.49
CA HIS A 83 -4.54 -11.53 18.44
C HIS A 83 -5.42 -12.66 17.87
N PRO A 84 -5.79 -13.68 18.67
CA PRO A 84 -6.58 -14.81 18.18
C PRO A 84 -7.88 -14.42 17.49
N SER A 85 -8.64 -13.47 18.03
CA SER A 85 -9.90 -13.00 17.43
C SER A 85 -9.73 -12.41 16.04
N ILE A 86 -8.57 -11.79 15.75
CA ILE A 86 -8.25 -11.28 14.42
C ILE A 86 -8.11 -12.44 13.41
N ILE A 87 -7.44 -13.51 13.81
CA ILE A 87 -7.28 -14.70 12.97
C ILE A 87 -8.64 -15.38 12.75
N ASP A 88 -9.41 -15.54 13.82
CA ASP A 88 -10.73 -16.17 13.78
C ASP A 88 -11.69 -15.38 12.88
N TYR A 89 -11.64 -14.05 12.94
CA TYR A 89 -12.39 -13.16 12.05
C TYR A 89 -12.10 -13.45 10.57
N TYR A 90 -10.84 -13.55 10.18
CA TYR A 90 -10.47 -13.83 8.78
C TYR A 90 -10.82 -15.26 8.34
N LEU A 91 -10.73 -16.24 9.24
CA LEU A 91 -11.12 -17.61 8.94
C LEU A 91 -12.65 -17.77 8.80
N GLN A 92 -13.44 -16.93 9.46
CA GLN A 92 -14.91 -16.88 9.27
C GLN A 92 -15.32 -16.32 7.90
N LEU A 93 -14.44 -15.58 7.21
CA LEU A 93 -14.70 -15.13 5.84
C LEU A 93 -14.62 -16.25 4.79
N LEU A 94 -14.30 -17.49 5.19
CA LEU A 94 -14.18 -18.66 4.31
C LEU A 94 -15.53 -19.37 4.15
N PRO A 95 -16.31 -19.12 3.09
CA PRO A 95 -17.60 -19.76 2.93
C PRO A 95 -17.46 -21.27 2.65
N GLY A 96 -18.18 -22.10 3.41
CA GLY A 96 -18.26 -23.53 3.20
C GLY A 96 -17.01 -24.34 3.57
N ILE A 97 -16.04 -23.74 4.23
CA ILE A 97 -14.84 -24.43 4.73
C ILE A 97 -14.94 -24.54 6.25
N PRO A 98 -14.84 -25.76 6.82
CA PRO A 98 -14.77 -25.90 8.27
C PRO A 98 -13.58 -25.14 8.84
N PHE A 99 -13.82 -24.36 9.89
CA PHE A 99 -12.83 -23.50 10.55
C PHE A 99 -11.55 -24.28 10.93
N SER A 100 -11.70 -25.43 11.61
CA SER A 100 -10.59 -26.29 12.00
C SER A 100 -9.73 -26.71 10.81
N HIS A 101 -10.37 -27.12 9.72
CA HIS A 101 -9.66 -27.56 8.51
C HIS A 101 -8.84 -26.44 7.87
N ALA A 102 -9.32 -25.20 7.89
CA ALA A 102 -8.54 -24.05 7.45
C ALA A 102 -7.41 -23.72 8.45
N ARG A 103 -7.71 -23.79 9.75
CA ARG A 103 -6.76 -23.50 10.83
C ARG A 103 -5.56 -24.44 10.82
N ASP A 104 -5.75 -25.73 10.56
CA ASP A 104 -4.67 -26.72 10.50
C ASP A 104 -3.65 -26.45 9.37
N ARG A 105 -4.02 -25.66 8.37
CA ARG A 105 -3.16 -25.29 7.23
C ARG A 105 -2.58 -23.88 7.35
N LEU A 106 -2.86 -23.19 8.46
CA LEU A 106 -2.33 -21.89 8.80
C LEU A 106 -1.25 -22.02 9.87
N LEU A 107 -0.02 -21.66 9.51
CA LEU A 107 1.15 -21.68 10.39
C LEU A 107 1.53 -20.22 10.71
N LEU A 108 1.43 -19.84 11.97
CA LEU A 108 1.72 -18.48 12.44
C LEU A 108 3.05 -18.48 13.18
N PHE A 109 3.95 -17.57 12.79
CA PHE A 109 5.20 -17.31 13.47
C PHE A 109 5.30 -15.83 13.85
N ALA A 110 5.98 -15.55 14.96
CA ALA A 110 6.30 -14.19 15.37
C ALA A 110 7.77 -14.06 15.76
N ALA A 111 8.35 -12.90 15.48
CA ALA A 111 9.72 -12.58 15.89
C ALA A 111 9.81 -12.20 17.36
N TYR A 112 8.69 -11.83 18.00
CA TYR A 112 8.60 -11.27 19.37
C TYR A 112 9.52 -10.05 19.53
N ASP A 113 9.48 -9.15 18.54
CA ASP A 113 10.34 -7.98 18.49
C ASP A 113 9.54 -6.76 18.02
N SER A 114 9.34 -5.80 18.92
CA SER A 114 8.64 -4.54 18.66
C SER A 114 9.56 -3.39 18.19
N SER A 115 10.87 -3.65 18.02
CA SER A 115 11.80 -2.61 17.57
C SER A 115 11.40 -2.04 16.22
N PRO A 116 11.73 -0.77 15.92
CA PRO A 116 11.42 -0.12 14.66
C PRO A 116 12.39 -0.56 13.55
N GLN A 117 12.44 -1.88 13.33
CA GLN A 117 13.18 -2.49 12.23
C GLN A 117 12.22 -3.26 11.32
N PRO A 118 12.54 -3.39 10.03
CA PRO A 118 11.75 -4.20 9.12
C PRO A 118 11.64 -5.66 9.60
N LEU A 119 10.45 -6.25 9.46
CA LEU A 119 10.20 -7.64 9.85
C LEU A 119 11.21 -8.61 9.19
N VAL A 120 11.52 -8.41 7.91
CA VAL A 120 12.49 -9.25 7.20
C VAL A 120 13.86 -9.23 7.86
N LYS A 121 14.32 -8.07 8.36
CA LYS A 121 15.57 -7.95 9.11
C LYS A 121 15.50 -8.72 10.43
N LYS A 122 14.38 -8.62 11.15
CA LYS A 122 14.14 -9.38 12.39
C LYS A 122 14.21 -10.89 12.15
N ILE A 123 13.67 -11.38 11.02
CA ILE A 123 13.74 -12.81 10.64
C ILE A 123 15.17 -13.21 10.35
N LEU A 124 15.90 -12.43 9.52
CA LEU A 124 17.27 -12.72 9.13
C LEU A 124 18.24 -12.78 10.32
N ASP A 125 18.00 -11.97 11.35
CA ASP A 125 18.81 -11.92 12.57
C ASP A 125 18.48 -13.05 13.58
N ARG A 126 17.50 -13.93 13.26
CA ARG A 126 17.02 -15.01 14.15
C ARG A 126 17.14 -16.38 13.48
N PRO A 127 18.32 -17.04 13.53
CA PRO A 127 18.56 -18.33 12.85
C PRO A 127 17.54 -19.41 13.24
N ARG A 128 17.11 -19.46 14.50
CA ARG A 128 16.11 -20.44 14.98
C ARG A 128 14.72 -20.19 14.37
N LEU A 129 14.30 -18.93 14.23
CA LEU A 129 13.05 -18.57 13.56
C LEU A 129 13.13 -18.95 12.09
N MET A 130 14.21 -18.60 11.40
CA MET A 130 14.46 -18.99 10.02
C MET A 130 14.39 -20.51 9.82
N GLN A 131 15.02 -21.27 10.70
CA GLN A 131 14.98 -22.74 10.64
C GLN A 131 13.53 -23.27 10.80
N ARG A 132 12.75 -22.72 11.74
CA ARG A 132 11.34 -23.11 11.92
C ARG A 132 10.50 -22.78 10.69
N ILE A 133 10.68 -21.60 10.08
CA ILE A 133 10.01 -21.22 8.83
C ILE A 133 10.40 -22.19 7.72
N HIS A 134 11.69 -22.47 7.55
CA HIS A 134 12.18 -23.40 6.52
C HIS A 134 11.57 -24.81 6.67
N LEU A 135 11.51 -25.35 7.89
CA LEU A 135 10.90 -26.66 8.17
C LEU A 135 9.39 -26.70 7.97
N ALA A 136 8.73 -25.55 8.07
CA ALA A 136 7.29 -25.43 7.85
C ALA A 136 6.91 -25.46 6.36
N LEU A 137 7.84 -25.12 5.47
CA LEU A 137 7.64 -25.03 4.03
C LEU A 137 7.93 -26.37 3.35
N ARG A 138 7.11 -26.73 2.36
CA ARG A 138 7.36 -27.92 1.53
C ARG A 138 8.36 -27.57 0.43
N PRO A 139 9.45 -28.33 0.31
CA PRO A 139 10.40 -28.12 -0.78
C PRO A 139 9.67 -28.14 -2.14
N ASP A 140 10.12 -27.32 -3.07
CA ASP A 140 9.63 -27.27 -4.46
C ASP A 140 8.17 -26.86 -4.67
N ARG A 141 7.42 -26.53 -3.60
CA ARG A 141 6.01 -26.09 -3.66
C ARG A 141 5.76 -24.80 -2.92
N SER A 142 6.81 -24.06 -2.58
CA SER A 142 6.71 -22.85 -1.80
C SER A 142 7.12 -21.63 -2.60
N TYR A 143 6.51 -20.49 -2.31
CA TYR A 143 6.97 -19.17 -2.74
C TYR A 143 6.70 -18.13 -1.66
N MET A 144 7.46 -17.05 -1.69
CA MET A 144 7.33 -15.94 -0.73
C MET A 144 6.61 -14.76 -1.38
N VAL A 145 5.78 -14.09 -0.60
CA VAL A 145 5.17 -12.80 -0.93
C VAL A 145 5.53 -11.76 0.13
N CYS A 146 5.78 -10.52 -0.29
CA CYS A 146 6.10 -9.39 0.59
C CYS A 146 5.33 -8.14 0.17
N PHE A 147 5.44 -7.07 0.96
CA PHE A 147 4.87 -5.76 0.62
C PHE A 147 5.73 -5.04 -0.41
N ASN A 148 6.99 -4.75 -0.08
CA ASN A 148 8.00 -4.23 -0.99
C ASN A 148 9.21 -5.17 -1.01
N SER A 149 9.99 -5.11 -2.08
CA SER A 149 11.17 -5.96 -2.27
C SER A 149 12.42 -5.11 -2.17
N THR A 150 13.35 -5.55 -1.33
CA THR A 150 14.69 -4.95 -1.16
C THR A 150 15.72 -6.08 -1.14
N ASP A 151 17.00 -5.73 -0.97
CA ASP A 151 18.05 -6.75 -0.78
C ASP A 151 17.81 -7.67 0.41
N LEU A 152 17.06 -7.21 1.42
CA LEU A 152 16.72 -8.06 2.57
C LEU A 152 15.73 -9.17 2.18
N GLU A 153 14.71 -8.86 1.40
CA GLU A 153 13.77 -9.85 0.86
C GLU A 153 14.47 -10.82 -0.09
N ARG A 154 15.39 -10.33 -0.94
CA ARG A 154 16.25 -11.16 -1.79
C ARG A 154 17.08 -12.14 -0.95
N GLN A 155 17.75 -11.65 0.09
CA GLN A 155 18.55 -12.47 0.99
C GLN A 155 17.69 -13.53 1.70
N LEU A 156 16.51 -13.17 2.18
CA LEU A 156 15.60 -14.10 2.84
C LEU A 156 15.13 -15.20 1.88
N SER A 157 14.74 -14.84 0.66
CA SER A 157 14.37 -15.78 -0.42
C SER A 157 15.49 -16.80 -0.69
N VAL A 158 16.72 -16.32 -0.86
CA VAL A 158 17.89 -17.16 -1.12
C VAL A 158 18.20 -18.07 0.07
N LYS A 159 18.18 -17.55 1.30
CA LYS A 159 18.47 -18.36 2.51
C LYS A 159 17.40 -19.42 2.78
N LEU A 160 16.14 -19.15 2.48
CA LEU A 160 15.05 -20.12 2.57
C LEU A 160 14.97 -21.03 1.35
N ASN A 161 15.70 -20.71 0.29
CA ASN A 161 15.72 -21.43 -0.98
C ASN A 161 14.33 -21.54 -1.64
N ILE A 162 13.55 -20.45 -1.61
CA ILE A 162 12.22 -20.35 -2.24
C ILE A 162 12.13 -19.09 -3.11
N PRO A 163 11.41 -19.11 -4.24
CA PRO A 163 11.25 -17.95 -5.09
C PRO A 163 10.45 -16.84 -4.41
N LEU A 164 10.73 -15.59 -4.80
CA LEU A 164 10.05 -14.40 -4.35
C LEU A 164 9.08 -13.88 -5.42
N LEU A 165 7.80 -13.78 -5.11
CA LEU A 165 6.79 -13.17 -5.98
C LEU A 165 6.73 -11.66 -5.71
N ALA A 166 7.73 -10.94 -6.22
CA ALA A 166 7.86 -9.48 -6.18
C ALA A 166 8.90 -9.02 -7.21
N ALA A 167 8.99 -7.72 -7.47
CA ALA A 167 10.01 -7.15 -8.35
C ALA A 167 11.42 -7.40 -7.82
N ASP A 168 12.38 -7.58 -8.74
CA ASP A 168 13.79 -7.64 -8.39
C ASP A 168 14.25 -6.30 -7.78
N PRO A 169 14.94 -6.30 -6.65
CA PRO A 169 15.50 -5.07 -6.06
C PRO A 169 16.37 -4.23 -7.00
N ASP A 170 17.04 -4.84 -7.97
CA ASP A 170 17.85 -4.11 -8.96
C ASP A 170 17.00 -3.19 -9.86
N LEU A 171 15.68 -3.37 -9.89
CA LEU A 171 14.74 -2.56 -10.66
C LEU A 171 14.10 -1.43 -9.85
N LEU A 172 14.46 -1.25 -8.58
CA LEU A 172 13.85 -0.23 -7.70
C LEU A 172 14.01 1.20 -8.25
N SER A 173 15.06 1.46 -9.04
CA SER A 173 15.27 2.75 -9.69
C SER A 173 14.09 3.18 -10.57
N TYR A 174 13.35 2.26 -11.17
CA TYR A 174 12.15 2.57 -11.96
C TYR A 174 10.97 3.10 -11.12
N GLY A 175 10.96 2.81 -9.82
CA GLY A 175 9.98 3.31 -8.85
C GLY A 175 10.43 4.60 -8.13
N THR A 176 11.59 5.16 -8.46
CA THR A 176 12.00 6.49 -7.96
C THR A 176 11.31 7.62 -8.71
N LYS A 177 11.33 8.85 -8.18
CA LYS A 177 10.69 10.00 -8.85
C LYS A 177 11.32 10.28 -10.22
N SER A 178 12.65 10.28 -10.30
CA SER A 178 13.38 10.48 -11.57
C SER A 178 13.19 9.31 -12.54
N GLY A 179 13.23 8.07 -12.04
CA GLY A 179 13.01 6.88 -12.87
C GLY A 179 11.58 6.80 -13.42
N SER A 180 10.58 7.18 -12.62
CA SER A 180 9.20 7.28 -13.08
C SER A 180 9.05 8.29 -14.22
N ARG A 181 9.62 9.47 -14.08
CA ARG A 181 9.60 10.52 -15.12
C ARG A 181 10.21 10.04 -16.43
N GLN A 182 11.36 9.33 -16.35
CA GLN A 182 12.00 8.76 -17.54
C GLN A 182 11.09 7.76 -18.26
N ILE A 183 10.42 6.87 -17.50
CA ILE A 183 9.48 5.91 -18.08
C ILE A 183 8.28 6.62 -18.71
N PHE A 184 7.73 7.66 -18.08
CA PHE A 184 6.63 8.44 -18.66
C PHE A 184 7.02 9.11 -19.95
N ALA A 185 8.22 9.72 -20.01
CA ALA A 185 8.76 10.32 -21.23
C ALA A 185 8.96 9.28 -22.34
N ASP A 186 9.57 8.13 -22.01
CA ASP A 186 9.80 7.03 -22.94
C ASP A 186 8.50 6.44 -23.52
N CYS A 187 7.43 6.45 -22.73
CA CYS A 187 6.10 5.98 -23.15
C CYS A 187 5.24 7.08 -23.81
N GLY A 188 5.72 8.32 -23.87
CA GLY A 188 4.93 9.47 -24.37
C GLY A 188 3.71 9.81 -23.52
N ILE A 189 3.73 9.47 -22.22
CA ILE A 189 2.63 9.72 -21.30
C ILE A 189 2.77 11.11 -20.69
N PRO A 190 1.69 11.93 -20.71
CA PRO A 190 1.71 13.25 -20.09
C PRO A 190 2.09 13.19 -18.62
N HIS A 191 3.05 14.01 -18.22
CA HIS A 191 3.52 14.16 -16.84
C HIS A 191 3.97 15.62 -16.61
N PRO A 192 4.10 16.09 -15.36
CA PRO A 192 4.57 17.45 -15.09
C PRO A 192 5.95 17.70 -15.70
N ASP A 193 6.17 18.87 -16.29
CA ASP A 193 7.55 19.29 -16.61
C ASP A 193 8.37 19.40 -15.33
N GLY A 194 9.67 19.14 -15.42
CA GLY A 194 10.51 19.14 -14.23
C GLY A 194 11.99 18.93 -14.57
N SER A 195 12.77 18.64 -13.54
CA SER A 195 14.20 18.45 -13.65
C SER A 195 14.59 16.97 -13.77
N GLU A 196 15.83 16.76 -14.19
CA GLU A 196 16.58 15.54 -13.92
C GLU A 196 16.90 15.42 -12.43
N LEU A 197 17.48 14.28 -12.03
CA LEU A 197 17.95 14.03 -10.67
C LEU A 197 19.12 14.93 -10.30
N VAL A 198 19.00 15.66 -9.20
CA VAL A 198 20.06 16.49 -8.63
C VAL A 198 20.46 15.99 -7.23
N ARG A 199 21.70 16.29 -6.81
CA ARG A 199 22.25 15.82 -5.52
C ARG A 199 22.81 16.91 -4.64
N THR A 200 22.71 18.16 -5.06
CA THR A 200 23.11 19.34 -4.26
C THR A 200 21.98 20.35 -4.21
N VAL A 201 22.00 21.21 -3.20
CA VAL A 201 21.03 22.31 -3.07
C VAL A 201 21.24 23.34 -4.18
N GLU A 202 22.48 23.55 -4.58
CA GLU A 202 22.86 24.44 -5.65
C GLU A 202 22.28 24.00 -6.99
N ASP A 203 22.43 22.70 -7.34
CA ASP A 203 21.85 22.13 -8.56
C ASP A 203 20.32 22.15 -8.52
N LEU A 204 19.72 21.95 -7.33
CA LEU A 204 18.27 22.03 -7.16
C LEU A 204 17.74 23.45 -7.42
N ALA A 205 18.45 24.48 -6.93
CA ALA A 205 18.10 25.88 -7.19
C ALA A 205 18.24 26.24 -8.66
N GLU A 206 19.29 25.77 -9.32
CA GLU A 206 19.49 25.95 -10.75
C GLU A 206 18.40 25.27 -11.57
N ALA A 207 18.08 24.01 -11.25
CA ALA A 207 17.01 23.25 -11.88
C ALA A 207 15.63 23.93 -11.74
N ALA A 208 15.35 24.50 -10.57
CA ALA A 208 14.13 25.27 -10.34
C ALA A 208 14.08 26.55 -11.19
N CYS A 209 15.20 27.28 -11.31
CA CYS A 209 15.31 28.45 -12.21
C CYS A 209 15.08 28.05 -13.67
N GLN A 210 15.74 26.98 -14.14
CA GLN A 210 15.57 26.48 -15.51
C GLN A 210 14.12 26.04 -15.81
N LEU A 211 13.44 25.40 -14.87
CA LEU A 211 12.03 25.03 -15.01
C LEU A 211 11.16 26.30 -15.10
N TRP A 212 11.46 27.29 -14.25
CA TRP A 212 10.71 28.56 -14.28
C TRP A 212 10.92 29.34 -15.57
N ASP A 213 12.13 29.35 -16.11
CA ASP A 213 12.43 30.00 -17.42
C ASP A 213 11.65 29.33 -18.57
N ARG A 214 11.45 28.00 -18.52
CA ARG A 214 10.61 27.28 -19.50
C ARG A 214 9.11 27.56 -19.31
N GLN A 215 8.67 27.81 -18.07
CA GLN A 215 7.26 28.05 -17.71
C GLN A 215 7.12 29.29 -16.81
N PRO A 216 7.25 30.51 -17.35
CA PRO A 216 7.25 31.74 -16.55
C PRO A 216 5.95 32.00 -15.78
N GLN A 217 4.82 31.37 -16.19
CA GLN A 217 3.53 31.51 -15.55
C GLN A 217 3.37 30.67 -14.29
N LEU A 218 4.33 29.79 -13.96
CA LEU A 218 4.26 28.98 -12.74
C LEU A 218 4.27 29.87 -11.50
N GLN A 219 3.33 29.59 -10.62
CA GLN A 219 3.25 30.19 -9.29
C GLN A 219 3.84 29.29 -8.21
N ARG A 220 3.86 27.97 -8.47
CA ARG A 220 4.32 26.96 -7.51
C ARG A 220 5.05 25.83 -8.23
N MET A 221 6.00 25.23 -7.51
CA MET A 221 6.67 23.99 -7.90
C MET A 221 6.58 22.97 -6.78
N VAL A 222 6.76 21.71 -7.08
CA VAL A 222 6.91 20.62 -6.10
C VAL A 222 8.34 20.16 -6.11
N VAL A 223 9.02 20.26 -4.98
CA VAL A 223 10.33 19.66 -4.75
C VAL A 223 10.10 18.29 -4.11
N LYS A 224 10.76 17.27 -4.65
CA LYS A 224 10.57 15.89 -4.19
C LYS A 224 11.93 15.24 -3.93
N LEU A 225 12.09 14.60 -2.76
CA LEU A 225 13.20 13.66 -2.61
C LEU A 225 12.96 12.49 -3.57
N ASN A 226 14.02 12.05 -4.23
CA ASN A 226 13.91 11.04 -5.29
C ASN A 226 13.40 9.70 -4.75
N GLU A 227 13.83 9.33 -3.55
CA GLU A 227 13.34 8.18 -2.81
C GLU A 227 12.52 8.68 -1.61
N GLY A 228 11.21 8.53 -1.63
CA GLY A 228 10.31 8.96 -0.58
C GLY A 228 9.10 8.03 -0.49
N PHE A 229 8.47 7.97 0.67
CA PHE A 229 7.29 7.16 0.94
C PHE A 229 6.09 8.04 1.26
N SER A 230 4.93 7.74 0.66
CA SER A 230 3.62 8.36 1.02
C SER A 230 3.55 9.89 0.96
N GLY A 231 4.31 10.53 0.05
CA GLY A 231 4.29 12.00 -0.10
C GLY A 231 5.10 12.78 0.94
N GLU A 232 5.67 12.14 1.95
CA GLU A 232 6.46 12.81 3.00
C GLU A 232 7.75 13.48 2.48
N GLY A 233 8.28 12.99 1.36
CA GLY A 233 9.42 13.60 0.67
C GLY A 233 9.06 14.77 -0.25
N ASN A 234 7.80 15.23 -0.27
CA ASN A 234 7.34 16.33 -1.11
C ASN A 234 7.27 17.63 -0.33
N ALA A 235 7.65 18.72 -0.98
CA ALA A 235 7.53 20.07 -0.45
C ALA A 235 7.08 21.04 -1.54
N ILE A 236 6.34 22.07 -1.17
CA ILE A 236 5.87 23.10 -2.09
C ILE A 236 6.84 24.28 -2.06
N LEU A 237 7.32 24.66 -3.24
CA LEU A 237 8.08 25.86 -3.50
C LEU A 237 7.14 26.91 -4.10
N ASP A 238 6.88 27.95 -3.35
CA ASP A 238 6.04 29.08 -3.77
C ASP A 238 6.91 30.13 -4.47
N LEU A 239 6.53 30.50 -5.68
CA LEU A 239 7.26 31.44 -6.55
C LEU A 239 6.67 32.85 -6.54
N GLU A 240 5.48 33.06 -5.96
CA GLU A 240 4.83 34.38 -5.95
C GLU A 240 5.75 35.50 -5.46
N PRO A 241 6.51 35.35 -4.36
CA PRO A 241 7.42 36.39 -3.89
C PRO A 241 8.61 36.71 -4.81
N LEU A 242 8.84 35.89 -5.83
CA LEU A 242 9.97 36.01 -6.75
C LEU A 242 9.58 36.58 -8.12
N GLN A 243 8.29 36.79 -8.39
CA GLN A 243 7.79 37.11 -9.74
C GLN A 243 8.34 38.45 -10.29
N ASP A 244 8.58 39.44 -9.43
CA ASP A 244 9.05 40.78 -9.84
C ASP A 244 10.58 40.88 -9.97
N LEU A 245 11.33 39.78 -9.72
CA LEU A 245 12.77 39.76 -9.76
C LEU A 245 13.33 39.65 -11.18
N SER A 246 14.40 40.39 -11.44
CA SER A 246 15.14 40.27 -12.68
C SER A 246 15.78 38.87 -12.83
N PRO A 247 16.05 38.37 -14.05
CA PRO A 247 16.70 37.08 -14.27
C PRO A 247 18.08 36.94 -13.58
N LYS A 248 18.77 38.04 -13.31
CA LYS A 248 20.07 38.02 -12.61
C LYS A 248 19.94 37.79 -11.10
N GLU A 249 18.84 38.21 -10.51
CA GLU A 249 18.58 38.10 -9.06
C GLU A 249 17.94 36.73 -8.71
N ARG A 250 17.27 36.10 -9.67
CA ARG A 250 16.54 34.83 -9.49
C ARG A 250 17.36 33.68 -8.88
N PRO A 251 18.62 33.41 -9.29
CA PRO A 251 19.35 32.26 -8.74
C PRO A 251 19.64 32.37 -7.25
N GLN A 252 19.98 33.58 -6.75
CA GLN A 252 20.18 33.76 -5.32
C GLN A 252 18.86 33.71 -4.56
N ALA A 253 17.84 34.41 -5.04
CA ALA A 253 16.52 34.41 -4.44
C ALA A 253 15.89 33.01 -4.42
N MET A 254 16.14 32.17 -5.42
CA MET A 254 15.69 30.79 -5.46
C MET A 254 16.36 29.96 -4.37
N ARG A 255 17.67 30.09 -4.15
CA ARG A 255 18.36 29.43 -3.03
C ARG A 255 17.76 29.83 -1.68
N ASP A 256 17.53 31.12 -1.49
CA ASP A 256 16.92 31.62 -0.24
C ASP A 256 15.47 31.12 -0.06
N ARG A 257 14.74 30.98 -1.15
CA ARG A 257 13.37 30.49 -1.15
C ARG A 257 13.27 28.98 -0.86
N LEU A 258 14.23 28.18 -1.31
CA LEU A 258 14.30 26.75 -0.96
C LEU A 258 14.38 26.52 0.55
N CYS A 259 15.00 27.42 1.31
CA CYS A 259 15.01 27.34 2.77
C CYS A 259 13.62 27.55 3.40
N GLN A 260 12.65 28.01 2.62
CA GLN A 260 11.26 28.30 3.05
C GLN A 260 10.25 27.34 2.42
N LEU A 261 10.68 26.15 2.01
CA LEU A 261 9.80 25.09 1.49
C LEU A 261 8.68 24.78 2.49
N ARG A 262 7.46 24.60 1.97
CA ARG A 262 6.32 24.17 2.77
C ARG A 262 6.21 22.65 2.72
N PHE A 263 6.46 22.02 3.88
CA PHE A 263 6.46 20.57 4.02
C PHE A 263 5.05 20.03 4.35
N GLN A 264 4.83 18.74 4.08
CA GLN A 264 3.55 18.06 4.31
C GLN A 264 3.31 17.72 5.79
N THR A 265 4.37 17.70 6.60
CA THR A 265 4.30 17.44 8.04
C THR A 265 5.03 18.54 8.82
N PRO A 266 4.51 19.00 9.97
CA PRO A 266 5.20 19.98 10.81
C PRO A 266 6.48 19.45 11.45
N LEU A 267 6.72 18.13 11.40
CA LEU A 267 7.95 17.50 11.90
C LEU A 267 9.13 17.61 10.94
N GLU A 268 8.89 17.96 9.68
CA GLU A 268 9.94 18.16 8.68
C GLU A 268 10.43 19.59 8.68
N THR A 269 11.76 19.77 8.58
CA THR A 269 12.42 21.08 8.48
C THR A 269 13.37 21.11 7.29
N TRP A 270 13.75 22.31 6.84
CA TRP A 270 14.70 22.45 5.74
C TRP A 270 16.04 21.76 6.04
N GLU A 271 16.56 21.87 7.25
CA GLU A 271 17.83 21.25 7.64
C GLU A 271 17.78 19.72 7.51
N ARG A 272 16.69 19.11 7.95
CA ARG A 272 16.48 17.67 7.82
C ARG A 272 16.26 17.27 6.37
N TYR A 273 15.49 18.04 5.63
CA TYR A 273 15.20 17.78 4.23
C TYR A 273 16.44 17.88 3.36
N SER A 274 17.15 19.03 3.45
CA SER A 274 18.35 19.30 2.64
C SER A 274 19.50 18.35 2.93
N SER A 275 19.67 17.90 4.18
CA SER A 275 20.71 16.92 4.55
C SER A 275 20.55 15.56 3.85
N ARG A 276 19.35 15.22 3.35
CA ARG A 276 19.08 13.96 2.63
C ARG A 276 19.29 14.08 1.11
N ILE A 277 19.36 15.29 0.56
CA ILE A 277 19.53 15.50 -0.89
C ILE A 277 20.80 14.84 -1.44
N PRO A 278 21.98 14.91 -0.79
CA PRO A 278 23.18 14.24 -1.30
C PRO A 278 23.04 12.72 -1.43
N GLU A 279 22.34 12.10 -0.51
CA GLU A 279 22.17 10.65 -0.47
C GLU A 279 21.02 10.19 -1.39
N LEU A 280 19.82 10.73 -1.20
CA LEU A 280 18.61 10.30 -1.89
C LEU A 280 18.44 10.94 -3.27
N GLY A 281 19.02 12.12 -3.48
CA GLY A 281 18.73 12.98 -4.61
C GLY A 281 17.39 13.70 -4.47
N ALA A 282 17.19 14.70 -5.32
CA ALA A 282 15.94 15.44 -5.42
C ALA A 282 15.59 15.75 -6.88
N ILE A 283 14.32 16.05 -7.13
CA ILE A 283 13.84 16.65 -8.39
C ILE A 283 12.92 17.81 -8.07
N VAL A 284 12.71 18.69 -9.04
CA VAL A 284 11.68 19.73 -9.00
C VAL A 284 10.72 19.53 -10.17
N GLU A 285 9.43 19.71 -9.93
CA GLU A 285 8.36 19.57 -10.93
C GLU A 285 7.40 20.76 -10.89
N ALA A 286 6.84 21.09 -12.04
CA ALA A 286 5.76 22.05 -12.14
C ALA A 286 4.55 21.57 -11.32
N PHE A 287 4.00 22.43 -10.48
CA PHE A 287 2.76 22.13 -9.77
C PHE A 287 1.59 22.17 -10.75
N ILE A 288 0.78 21.12 -10.77
CA ILE A 288 -0.41 21.05 -11.61
C ILE A 288 -1.54 21.76 -10.88
N ASP A 289 -1.92 22.92 -11.41
CA ASP A 289 -3.11 23.67 -11.00
C ASP A 289 -4.29 23.39 -11.92
N GLY A 290 -5.49 23.48 -11.40
CA GLY A 290 -6.72 23.34 -12.18
C GLY A 290 -7.95 23.17 -11.29
N GLU A 291 -9.11 23.37 -11.91
CA GLU A 291 -10.40 23.12 -11.26
C GLU A 291 -10.64 21.60 -11.12
N ASP A 292 -11.40 21.20 -10.09
CA ASP A 292 -11.78 19.81 -9.84
C ASP A 292 -10.58 18.84 -9.91
N LYS A 293 -9.52 19.17 -9.16
CA LYS A 293 -8.29 18.36 -9.10
C LYS A 293 -8.52 17.08 -8.32
N ARG A 294 -8.15 15.94 -8.90
CA ARG A 294 -8.24 14.62 -8.27
C ARG A 294 -6.93 13.83 -8.43
N SER A 295 -6.76 12.82 -7.60
CA SER A 295 -5.56 12.00 -7.57
C SER A 295 -5.90 10.52 -7.76
N PRO A 296 -6.23 10.10 -9.00
CA PRO A 296 -6.48 8.68 -9.24
C PRO A 296 -5.21 7.87 -9.35
N SER A 297 -5.36 6.55 -9.28
CA SER A 297 -4.28 5.58 -9.53
C SER A 297 -4.77 4.40 -10.34
N VAL A 298 -3.83 3.71 -11.00
CA VAL A 298 -4.03 2.40 -11.62
C VAL A 298 -3.15 1.37 -10.94
N GLN A 299 -3.66 0.16 -10.79
CA GLN A 299 -2.91 -0.98 -10.29
C GLN A 299 -2.76 -2.02 -11.40
N GLY A 300 -1.55 -2.50 -11.59
CA GLY A 300 -1.23 -3.55 -12.53
C GLY A 300 -0.45 -4.70 -11.89
N ARG A 301 -0.37 -5.79 -12.64
CA ARG A 301 0.47 -6.95 -12.34
C ARG A 301 1.23 -7.35 -13.59
N ILE A 302 2.49 -7.72 -13.42
CA ILE A 302 3.30 -8.33 -14.46
C ILE A 302 3.51 -9.79 -14.05
N THR A 303 3.07 -10.73 -14.90
CA THR A 303 3.26 -12.16 -14.65
C THR A 303 4.73 -12.54 -14.83
N PRO A 304 5.20 -13.67 -14.29
CA PRO A 304 6.55 -14.18 -14.56
C PRO A 304 6.84 -14.44 -16.05
N HIS A 305 5.82 -14.54 -16.88
CA HIS A 305 5.96 -14.63 -18.34
C HIS A 305 6.00 -13.26 -19.05
N GLY A 306 5.95 -12.16 -18.30
CA GLY A 306 5.99 -10.79 -18.85
C GLY A 306 4.64 -10.26 -19.32
N GLU A 307 3.54 -10.95 -19.07
CA GLU A 307 2.20 -10.50 -19.41
C GLU A 307 1.74 -9.40 -18.45
N VAL A 308 1.19 -8.31 -19.00
CA VAL A 308 0.71 -7.17 -18.22
C VAL A 308 -0.80 -7.24 -18.03
N GLU A 309 -1.22 -7.26 -16.78
CA GLU A 309 -2.63 -7.25 -16.41
C GLU A 309 -2.95 -5.96 -15.65
N ILE A 310 -3.92 -5.18 -16.13
CA ILE A 310 -4.52 -4.10 -15.35
C ILE A 310 -5.57 -4.71 -14.43
N LEU A 311 -5.46 -4.41 -13.16
CA LEU A 311 -6.26 -5.02 -12.10
C LEU A 311 -7.36 -4.11 -11.60
N SER A 312 -7.07 -2.82 -11.48
CA SER A 312 -8.02 -1.86 -10.90
C SER A 312 -7.58 -0.42 -11.13
N THR A 313 -8.54 0.49 -11.06
CA THR A 313 -8.33 1.94 -10.97
C THR A 313 -9.00 2.46 -9.71
N HIS A 314 -8.47 3.53 -9.13
CA HIS A 314 -8.98 4.10 -7.88
C HIS A 314 -8.95 5.62 -7.92
N ASP A 315 -9.89 6.26 -7.23
CA ASP A 315 -9.75 7.64 -6.81
C ASP A 315 -9.23 7.64 -5.37
N GLN A 316 -8.02 8.19 -5.17
CA GLN A 316 -7.43 8.30 -3.84
C GLN A 316 -8.14 9.38 -3.04
N ILE A 317 -8.33 9.12 -1.75
CA ILE A 317 -8.76 10.09 -0.77
C ILE A 317 -7.49 10.58 -0.08
N LEU A 318 -7.17 11.83 -0.30
CA LEU A 318 -5.96 12.45 0.23
C LEU A 318 -6.30 13.43 1.36
N GLY A 319 -5.37 13.59 2.27
CA GLY A 319 -5.42 14.53 3.40
C GLY A 319 -4.05 15.17 3.65
N GLY A 320 -3.86 15.74 4.84
CA GLY A 320 -2.69 16.55 5.18
C GLY A 320 -2.84 18.00 4.74
N VAL A 321 -1.81 18.81 4.97
CA VAL A 321 -1.83 20.28 4.77
C VAL A 321 -2.12 20.66 3.31
N ASP A 322 -1.51 19.96 2.35
CA ASP A 322 -1.67 20.21 0.92
C ASP A 322 -2.36 19.04 0.18
N GLY A 323 -3.05 18.14 0.90
CA GLY A 323 -3.77 17.03 0.31
C GLY A 323 -2.86 16.02 -0.41
N GLN A 324 -1.71 15.67 0.16
CA GLN A 324 -0.75 14.73 -0.45
C GLN A 324 -0.58 13.43 0.36
N ILE A 325 -1.20 13.32 1.54
CA ILE A 325 -1.13 12.12 2.38
C ILE A 325 -2.28 11.18 2.02
N PHE A 326 -1.95 9.93 1.69
CA PHE A 326 -2.96 8.90 1.39
C PHE A 326 -3.75 8.53 2.64
N LEU A 327 -5.07 8.72 2.60
CA LEU A 327 -6.00 8.34 3.66
C LEU A 327 -6.87 7.14 3.28
N GLY A 328 -7.04 6.87 2.01
CA GLY A 328 -7.89 5.81 1.52
C GLY A 328 -8.22 5.96 0.03
N CYS A 329 -9.17 5.16 -0.44
CA CYS A 329 -9.56 5.20 -1.85
C CYS A 329 -11.02 4.80 -2.07
N ARG A 330 -11.55 5.20 -3.23
CA ARG A 330 -12.78 4.69 -3.83
C ARG A 330 -12.44 3.85 -5.06
N PHE A 331 -13.16 2.78 -5.25
CA PHE A 331 -13.03 1.88 -6.40
C PHE A 331 -14.38 1.73 -7.12
N PRO A 332 -14.38 1.71 -8.45
CA PRO A 332 -13.29 2.10 -9.36
C PRO A 332 -13.09 3.62 -9.39
N ALA A 333 -12.06 4.10 -10.11
CA ALA A 333 -11.90 5.51 -10.42
C ALA A 333 -13.09 6.04 -11.21
N TYR A 334 -13.28 7.36 -11.19
CA TYR A 334 -14.37 8.06 -11.85
C TYR A 334 -14.39 7.79 -13.36
N GLU A 335 -15.58 7.56 -13.89
CA GLU A 335 -15.81 7.09 -15.26
C GLU A 335 -15.10 7.88 -16.35
N PRO A 336 -15.12 9.23 -16.37
CA PRO A 336 -14.58 10.00 -17.47
C PRO A 336 -13.09 9.80 -17.77
N TYR A 337 -12.29 9.34 -16.81
CA TYR A 337 -10.86 9.15 -17.02
C TYR A 337 -10.36 7.72 -16.73
N ARG A 338 -11.16 6.84 -16.12
CA ARG A 338 -10.67 5.52 -15.68
C ARG A 338 -10.14 4.65 -16.80
N LEU A 339 -10.70 4.72 -18.01
CA LEU A 339 -10.22 3.95 -19.17
C LEU A 339 -8.87 4.48 -19.66
N GLN A 340 -8.68 5.80 -19.68
CA GLN A 340 -7.40 6.42 -20.02
C GLN A 340 -6.31 6.04 -19.02
N LEU A 341 -6.62 5.99 -17.71
CA LEU A 341 -5.68 5.50 -16.70
C LEU A 341 -5.22 4.07 -17.00
N GLN A 342 -6.14 3.20 -17.43
CA GLN A 342 -5.80 1.81 -17.77
C GLN A 342 -4.88 1.71 -18.99
N GLU A 343 -5.11 2.53 -20.00
CA GLU A 343 -4.28 2.59 -21.20
C GLU A 343 -2.87 3.01 -20.82
N PHE A 344 -2.72 4.10 -20.08
CA PHE A 344 -1.42 4.57 -19.60
C PHE A 344 -0.74 3.54 -18.70
N GLY A 345 -1.47 2.94 -17.77
CA GLY A 345 -0.96 1.87 -16.91
C GLY A 345 -0.49 0.65 -17.69
N ALA A 346 -1.17 0.29 -18.78
CA ALA A 346 -0.77 -0.83 -19.63
C ALA A 346 0.52 -0.53 -20.40
N GLU A 347 0.69 0.68 -20.94
CA GLU A 347 1.91 1.07 -21.66
C GLU A 347 3.12 1.13 -20.70
N ILE A 348 2.95 1.72 -19.51
CA ILE A 348 3.97 1.71 -18.45
C ILE A 348 4.30 0.27 -18.07
N GLY A 349 3.27 -0.57 -17.85
CA GLY A 349 3.45 -1.98 -17.50
C GLY A 349 4.25 -2.77 -18.55
N LYS A 350 4.05 -2.52 -19.83
CA LYS A 350 4.85 -3.13 -20.92
C LYS A 350 6.32 -2.71 -20.84
N LYS A 351 6.58 -1.42 -20.57
CA LYS A 351 7.96 -0.93 -20.41
C LYS A 351 8.64 -1.59 -19.22
N LEU A 352 7.94 -1.69 -18.07
CA LEU A 352 8.43 -2.36 -16.88
C LEU A 352 8.65 -3.88 -17.10
N ALA A 353 7.73 -4.56 -17.80
CA ALA A 353 7.85 -5.96 -18.15
C ALA A 353 9.08 -6.24 -19.03
N ASN A 354 9.33 -5.38 -20.01
CA ASN A 354 10.51 -5.47 -20.88
C ASN A 354 11.82 -5.27 -20.10
N ALA A 355 11.79 -4.52 -18.99
CA ALA A 355 12.91 -4.38 -18.07
C ALA A 355 13.03 -5.57 -17.08
N GLY A 356 12.12 -6.52 -17.12
CA GLY A 356 12.10 -7.71 -16.25
C GLY A 356 11.37 -7.54 -14.92
N ALA A 357 10.60 -6.45 -14.75
CA ALA A 357 9.79 -6.26 -13.55
C ALA A 357 8.72 -7.36 -13.42
N LEU A 358 8.38 -7.67 -12.19
CA LEU A 358 7.49 -8.78 -11.84
C LEU A 358 6.53 -8.37 -10.74
N GLU A 359 5.31 -8.91 -10.75
CA GLU A 359 4.24 -8.76 -9.78
C GLU A 359 3.63 -7.35 -9.79
N ARG A 360 3.37 -6.77 -8.67
CA ARG A 360 2.56 -5.55 -8.52
C ARG A 360 3.31 -4.28 -8.88
N PHE A 361 2.64 -3.45 -9.64
CA PHE A 361 2.99 -2.04 -9.80
C PHE A 361 1.74 -1.18 -9.67
N GLY A 362 1.92 0.05 -9.23
CA GLY A 362 0.91 1.09 -9.24
C GLY A 362 1.43 2.31 -9.97
N VAL A 363 0.54 3.08 -10.58
CA VAL A 363 0.88 4.40 -11.12
C VAL A 363 -0.10 5.40 -10.55
N ASP A 364 0.43 6.44 -9.94
CA ASP A 364 -0.34 7.55 -9.38
C ASP A 364 -0.43 8.67 -10.41
N PHE A 365 -1.60 9.30 -10.50
CA PHE A 365 -1.88 10.37 -11.43
C PHE A 365 -2.44 11.60 -10.71
N VAL A 366 -2.32 12.73 -11.35
CA VAL A 366 -3.14 13.92 -11.07
C VAL A 366 -4.01 14.15 -12.30
N VAL A 367 -5.29 14.37 -12.07
CA VAL A 367 -6.23 14.78 -13.11
C VAL A 367 -6.84 16.12 -12.74
N VAL A 368 -6.97 16.99 -13.72
CA VAL A 368 -7.60 18.29 -13.59
C VAL A 368 -8.62 18.49 -14.69
N ARG A 369 -9.71 19.16 -14.36
CA ARG A 369 -10.72 19.51 -15.35
C ARG A 369 -10.32 20.81 -16.07
N LYS A 370 -10.37 20.78 -17.41
CA LYS A 370 -10.19 21.96 -18.25
C LYS A 370 -11.38 22.07 -19.20
N GLY A 371 -12.32 22.92 -18.86
CA GLY A 371 -13.61 22.96 -19.52
C GLY A 371 -14.41 21.67 -19.34
N SER A 372 -14.76 21.00 -20.44
CA SER A 372 -15.46 19.70 -20.41
C SER A 372 -14.55 18.49 -20.41
N GLN A 373 -13.23 18.67 -20.55
CA GLN A 373 -12.26 17.57 -20.67
C GLN A 373 -11.43 17.41 -19.41
N TRP A 374 -11.01 16.17 -19.13
CA TRP A 374 -10.06 15.84 -18.10
C TRP A 374 -8.67 15.70 -18.70
N GLN A 375 -7.70 16.39 -18.10
CA GLN A 375 -6.28 16.22 -18.42
C GLN A 375 -5.67 15.29 -17.37
N VAL A 376 -4.98 14.26 -17.83
CA VAL A 376 -4.39 13.21 -16.99
C VAL A 376 -2.87 13.32 -17.05
N PHE A 377 -2.21 13.42 -15.88
CA PHE A 377 -0.78 13.50 -15.74
C PHE A 377 -0.28 12.39 -14.82
N ALA A 378 0.67 11.59 -15.29
CA ALA A 378 1.33 10.58 -14.47
C ALA A 378 2.33 11.23 -13.51
N ILE A 379 2.36 10.77 -12.27
CA ILE A 379 3.14 11.40 -11.18
C ILE A 379 4.21 10.49 -10.62
N GLU A 380 3.90 9.21 -10.40
CA GLU A 380 4.81 8.28 -9.74
C GLU A 380 4.48 6.83 -10.09
N ILE A 381 5.51 6.01 -10.26
CA ILE A 381 5.41 4.56 -10.34
C ILE A 381 5.77 3.97 -8.99
N ASN A 382 4.90 3.13 -8.47
CA ASN A 382 5.13 2.34 -7.26
C ASN A 382 5.39 0.89 -7.67
N LEU A 383 6.66 0.45 -7.71
CA LEU A 383 7.03 -0.92 -8.10
C LEU A 383 6.92 -1.87 -6.90
N ARG A 384 5.77 -1.89 -6.27
CA ARG A 384 5.45 -2.64 -5.05
C ARG A 384 3.94 -2.74 -4.84
N LYS A 385 3.53 -3.47 -3.81
CA LYS A 385 2.16 -3.41 -3.33
C LYS A 385 1.91 -2.06 -2.64
N GLY A 386 0.70 -1.56 -2.71
CA GLY A 386 0.29 -0.26 -2.17
C GLY A 386 -0.95 -0.37 -1.28
N GLY A 387 -1.44 0.77 -0.76
CA GLY A 387 -2.64 0.87 0.07
C GLY A 387 -3.92 0.39 -0.63
N THR A 388 -3.95 0.39 -1.96
CA THR A 388 -5.07 -0.12 -2.77
C THR A 388 -5.01 -1.63 -3.04
N THR A 389 -3.89 -2.30 -2.70
CA THR A 389 -3.71 -3.73 -2.99
C THR A 389 -4.63 -4.62 -2.12
N HIS A 390 -4.63 -4.40 -0.80
CA HIS A 390 -5.40 -5.25 0.11
C HIS A 390 -6.92 -5.11 -0.06
N PRO A 391 -7.52 -3.91 -0.24
CA PRO A 391 -8.96 -3.82 -0.46
C PRO A 391 -9.38 -4.46 -1.78
N PHE A 392 -8.61 -4.30 -2.85
CA PHE A 392 -8.89 -4.95 -4.11
C PHE A 392 -8.76 -6.47 -4.02
N MET A 393 -7.73 -6.99 -3.34
CA MET A 393 -7.55 -8.44 -3.15
C MET A 393 -8.63 -9.03 -2.25
N THR A 394 -9.05 -8.31 -1.22
CA THR A 394 -10.19 -8.69 -0.38
C THR A 394 -11.45 -8.84 -1.22
N LEU A 395 -11.82 -7.82 -2.01
CA LEU A 395 -12.93 -7.89 -2.94
C LEU A 395 -12.82 -9.10 -3.88
N LYS A 396 -11.66 -9.24 -4.57
CA LYS A 396 -11.43 -10.32 -5.54
C LYS A 396 -11.58 -11.70 -4.92
N LEU A 397 -11.00 -11.91 -3.75
CA LEU A 397 -10.99 -13.21 -3.09
C LEU A 397 -12.36 -13.57 -2.48
N LEU A 398 -13.09 -12.61 -1.90
CA LEU A 398 -14.40 -12.85 -1.32
C LEU A 398 -15.48 -13.12 -2.36
N THR A 399 -15.47 -12.35 -3.45
CA THR A 399 -16.53 -12.42 -4.47
C THR A 399 -16.18 -13.33 -5.65
N LYS A 400 -14.95 -13.89 -5.69
CA LYS A 400 -14.42 -14.69 -6.82
C LYS A 400 -14.62 -14.00 -8.17
N GLY A 401 -14.61 -12.67 -8.15
CA GLY A 401 -14.95 -11.85 -9.30
C GLY A 401 -13.75 -11.56 -10.20
N ARG A 402 -14.05 -10.85 -11.29
CA ARG A 402 -13.05 -10.44 -12.29
C ARG A 402 -13.21 -8.98 -12.66
N TYR A 403 -12.09 -8.33 -12.98
CA TYR A 403 -12.07 -6.99 -13.53
C TYR A 403 -12.29 -7.03 -15.05
N GLU A 404 -13.28 -6.32 -15.54
CA GLU A 404 -13.59 -6.19 -16.96
C GLU A 404 -12.93 -4.92 -17.51
N ARG A 405 -11.81 -5.10 -18.20
CA ARG A 405 -10.98 -4.00 -18.70
C ARG A 405 -11.73 -3.09 -19.68
N SER A 406 -12.62 -3.63 -20.51
CA SER A 406 -13.38 -2.85 -21.50
C SER A 406 -14.28 -1.78 -20.88
N ARG A 407 -14.72 -2.00 -19.64
CA ARG A 407 -15.58 -1.07 -18.88
C ARG A 407 -14.88 -0.40 -17.71
N GLY A 408 -13.73 -0.93 -17.30
CA GLY A 408 -13.06 -0.50 -16.08
C GLY A 408 -13.85 -0.81 -14.81
N LEU A 409 -14.64 -1.89 -14.81
CA LEU A 409 -15.51 -2.31 -13.72
C LEU A 409 -15.15 -3.72 -13.24
N PHE A 410 -15.49 -4.01 -12.01
CA PHE A 410 -15.32 -5.34 -11.43
C PHE A 410 -16.69 -6.00 -11.26
N TYR A 411 -16.79 -7.25 -11.66
CA TYR A 411 -17.98 -8.07 -11.52
C TYR A 411 -17.70 -9.27 -10.63
N SER A 412 -18.56 -9.51 -9.65
CA SER A 412 -18.51 -10.72 -8.82
C SER A 412 -18.80 -11.97 -9.64
N GLN A 413 -18.61 -13.15 -9.05
CA GLN A 413 -18.99 -14.41 -9.69
C GLN A 413 -20.50 -14.48 -9.99
N GLN A 414 -21.34 -13.77 -9.22
CA GLN A 414 -22.79 -13.65 -9.45
C GLN A 414 -23.15 -12.63 -10.55
N GLY A 415 -22.16 -11.99 -11.19
CA GLY A 415 -22.36 -10.99 -12.25
C GLY A 415 -22.76 -9.60 -11.76
N LYS A 416 -22.72 -9.33 -10.44
CA LYS A 416 -23.01 -8.01 -9.87
C LYS A 416 -21.78 -7.12 -9.99
N SER A 417 -21.96 -5.87 -10.43
CA SER A 417 -20.91 -4.85 -10.36
C SER A 417 -20.57 -4.53 -8.89
N LYS A 418 -19.28 -4.33 -8.60
CA LYS A 418 -18.80 -4.08 -7.24
C LYS A 418 -18.04 -2.78 -7.17
N PHE A 419 -18.26 -2.12 -6.04
CA PHE A 419 -17.65 -0.86 -5.66
C PHE A 419 -17.16 -0.96 -4.22
N TYR A 420 -16.15 -0.17 -3.85
CA TYR A 420 -15.79 -0.04 -2.43
C TYR A 420 -15.24 1.33 -2.09
N LYS A 421 -15.37 1.65 -0.81
CA LYS A 421 -14.60 2.68 -0.12
C LYS A 421 -13.69 2.01 0.90
N ALA A 422 -12.41 2.33 0.90
CA ALA A 422 -11.43 1.74 1.80
C ALA A 422 -10.51 2.79 2.41
N THR A 423 -10.02 2.50 3.62
CA THR A 423 -9.07 3.34 4.35
C THR A 423 -8.14 2.48 5.20
N ASP A 424 -6.89 2.94 5.40
CA ASP A 424 -5.96 2.47 6.42
C ASP A 424 -5.88 3.45 7.62
N ASN A 425 -6.65 4.54 7.57
CA ASN A 425 -6.52 5.69 8.45
C ASN A 425 -7.87 6.16 9.03
N LEU A 426 -8.78 5.23 9.36
CA LEU A 426 -9.90 5.58 10.23
C LEU A 426 -9.34 5.71 11.65
N GLN A 427 -8.95 6.93 12.03
CA GLN A 427 -8.28 7.21 13.29
C GLN A 427 -9.01 8.30 14.06
N LYS A 428 -9.38 8.02 15.30
CA LYS A 428 -9.94 8.98 16.25
C LYS A 428 -9.43 8.68 17.66
N GLU A 429 -9.12 9.72 18.41
CA GLU A 429 -8.62 9.58 19.79
C GLU A 429 -9.58 8.77 20.69
N ARG A 430 -10.88 8.98 20.54
CA ARG A 430 -11.92 8.26 21.31
C ARG A 430 -12.00 6.76 21.03
N TYR A 431 -11.37 6.25 19.98
CA TYR A 431 -11.32 4.80 19.70
C TYR A 431 -10.20 4.09 20.45
N ARG A 432 -9.30 4.85 21.10
CA ARG A 432 -8.27 4.25 21.94
C ARG A 432 -8.91 3.50 23.10
N GLY A 433 -8.33 2.37 23.44
CA GLY A 433 -8.83 1.47 24.46
C GLY A 433 -9.74 0.37 23.95
N LEU A 434 -10.39 0.53 22.78
CA LEU A 434 -11.17 -0.54 22.17
C LEU A 434 -10.25 -1.72 21.76
N LEU A 435 -10.51 -2.89 22.31
CA LEU A 435 -9.77 -4.10 22.02
C LEU A 435 -10.32 -4.79 20.76
N PRO A 436 -9.57 -5.74 20.16
CA PRO A 436 -10.08 -6.53 19.04
C PRO A 436 -11.40 -7.26 19.35
N ASN A 437 -11.63 -7.70 20.59
CA ASN A 437 -12.88 -8.34 21.00
C ASN A 437 -14.05 -7.35 21.01
N ASP A 438 -13.84 -6.14 21.51
CA ASP A 438 -14.88 -5.09 21.52
C ASP A 438 -15.29 -4.75 20.08
N LEU A 439 -14.30 -4.68 19.18
CA LEU A 439 -14.59 -4.52 17.75
C LEU A 439 -15.44 -5.67 17.20
N MET A 440 -15.20 -6.93 17.61
CA MET A 440 -16.02 -8.08 17.17
C MET A 440 -17.46 -7.96 17.68
N ASP A 441 -17.65 -7.50 18.92
CA ASP A 441 -18.98 -7.27 19.51
C ASP A 441 -19.71 -6.14 18.75
N ILE A 442 -19.04 -5.03 18.45
CA ILE A 442 -19.59 -3.94 17.64
C ILE A 442 -19.98 -4.42 16.25
N ILE A 443 -19.11 -5.19 15.57
CA ILE A 443 -19.39 -5.75 14.24
C ILE A 443 -20.62 -6.65 14.27
N ALA A 444 -20.73 -7.51 15.28
CA ALA A 444 -21.84 -8.44 15.41
C ALA A 444 -23.16 -7.72 15.73
N TYR A 445 -23.14 -6.82 16.72
CA TYR A 445 -24.33 -6.08 17.17
C TYR A 445 -24.93 -5.21 16.06
N HIS A 446 -24.08 -4.47 15.33
CA HIS A 446 -24.50 -3.59 14.25
C HIS A 446 -24.58 -4.28 12.88
N GLN A 447 -24.32 -5.60 12.79
CA GLN A 447 -24.35 -6.39 11.55
C GLN A 447 -23.50 -5.75 10.42
N LEU A 448 -22.26 -5.42 10.75
CA LEU A 448 -21.35 -4.71 9.84
C LEU A 448 -20.49 -5.63 8.96
N HIS A 449 -20.50 -6.94 9.25
CA HIS A 449 -19.69 -7.95 8.56
C HIS A 449 -20.04 -8.06 7.07
N PHE A 450 -19.10 -8.57 6.29
CA PHE A 450 -19.33 -8.92 4.90
C PHE A 450 -20.25 -10.16 4.80
N ASP A 451 -21.37 -9.99 4.11
CA ASP A 451 -22.33 -11.06 3.85
C ASP A 451 -22.07 -11.67 2.45
N THR A 452 -21.73 -12.94 2.43
CA THR A 452 -21.43 -13.68 1.19
C THR A 452 -22.66 -13.92 0.29
N SER A 453 -23.89 -13.84 0.83
CA SER A 453 -25.12 -14.01 0.05
C SER A 453 -25.45 -12.76 -0.78
N THR A 454 -25.30 -11.61 -0.20
CA THR A 454 -25.45 -10.30 -0.87
C THR A 454 -24.17 -9.85 -1.55
N GLU A 455 -23.03 -10.41 -1.14
CA GLU A 455 -21.67 -10.00 -1.51
C GLU A 455 -21.41 -8.52 -1.16
N THR A 456 -21.98 -8.03 -0.05
CA THR A 456 -21.84 -6.65 0.43
C THR A 456 -21.53 -6.64 1.92
N GLY A 457 -20.98 -5.53 2.43
CA GLY A 457 -20.62 -5.37 3.83
C GLY A 457 -19.20 -4.87 4.00
N SER A 458 -18.70 -4.89 5.22
CA SER A 458 -17.38 -4.35 5.56
C SER A 458 -16.41 -5.43 6.00
N VAL A 459 -15.13 -5.24 5.63
CA VAL A 459 -14.01 -6.08 6.06
C VAL A 459 -12.98 -5.20 6.74
N PHE A 460 -12.52 -5.65 7.90
CA PHE A 460 -11.65 -4.88 8.79
C PHE A 460 -10.21 -5.40 8.72
N HIS A 461 -9.26 -4.51 8.89
CA HIS A 461 -7.83 -4.79 9.02
C HIS A 461 -7.18 -3.77 9.93
N LEU A 462 -5.89 -3.93 10.29
CA LEU A 462 -5.22 -3.11 11.33
C LEU A 462 -5.98 -3.12 12.66
N MET A 463 -6.65 -4.20 12.98
CA MET A 463 -7.50 -4.31 14.17
C MET A 463 -6.68 -4.23 15.47
N GLY A 464 -5.46 -4.75 15.46
CA GLY A 464 -4.53 -4.62 16.58
C GLY A 464 -4.06 -3.19 16.85
N CYS A 465 -4.19 -2.29 15.87
CA CYS A 465 -3.81 -0.88 15.99
C CYS A 465 -4.84 -0.04 16.77
N LEU A 466 -6.05 -0.57 16.95
CA LEU A 466 -7.20 0.19 17.47
C LEU A 466 -6.95 0.66 18.91
N SER A 467 -6.53 -0.25 19.80
CA SER A 467 -6.41 0.04 21.23
C SER A 467 -5.37 1.12 21.53
N GLU A 468 -4.19 1.04 20.95
CA GLU A 468 -3.09 1.96 21.24
C GLU A 468 -3.20 3.28 20.46
N PHE A 469 -3.61 3.21 19.19
CA PHE A 469 -3.56 4.36 18.29
C PHE A 469 -4.96 4.90 17.92
N GLY A 470 -6.05 4.26 18.35
CA GLY A 470 -7.40 4.61 17.93
C GLY A 470 -7.60 4.49 16.42
N LYS A 471 -6.85 3.60 15.76
CA LYS A 471 -6.71 3.50 14.31
C LYS A 471 -7.18 2.15 13.80
N LEU A 472 -7.94 2.17 12.73
CA LEU A 472 -8.53 0.98 12.10
C LEU A 472 -8.45 1.07 10.57
N GLY A 473 -8.26 -0.06 9.93
CA GLY A 473 -8.41 -0.22 8.49
C GLY A 473 -9.77 -0.82 8.13
N LEU A 474 -10.35 -0.37 7.02
CA LEU A 474 -11.71 -0.69 6.62
C LEU A 474 -11.85 -0.77 5.11
N THR A 475 -12.55 -1.77 4.61
CA THR A 475 -13.00 -1.89 3.21
C THR A 475 -14.50 -2.18 3.19
N SER A 476 -15.32 -1.21 2.79
CA SER A 476 -16.76 -1.36 2.67
C SER A 476 -17.17 -1.59 1.23
N ILE A 477 -17.70 -2.79 0.95
CA ILE A 477 -18.02 -3.30 -0.40
C ILE A 477 -19.52 -3.19 -0.64
N GLY A 478 -19.90 -2.54 -1.75
CA GLY A 478 -21.29 -2.38 -2.17
C GLY A 478 -21.50 -2.73 -3.66
N ASN A 479 -22.77 -2.73 -4.07
CA ASN A 479 -23.17 -2.93 -5.48
C ASN A 479 -23.28 -1.59 -6.24
N SER A 480 -23.12 -0.47 -5.54
CA SER A 480 -22.99 0.88 -6.10
C SER A 480 -22.02 1.72 -5.26
N PRO A 481 -21.52 2.85 -5.78
CA PRO A 481 -20.69 3.78 -5.00
C PRO A 481 -21.40 4.29 -3.74
N GLU A 482 -22.71 4.61 -3.85
CA GLU A 482 -23.53 5.12 -2.75
C GLU A 482 -23.70 4.06 -1.66
N GLN A 483 -23.89 2.78 -2.03
CA GLN A 483 -24.00 1.70 -1.07
C GLN A 483 -22.66 1.48 -0.34
N ALA A 484 -21.53 1.53 -1.04
CA ALA A 484 -20.22 1.41 -0.42
C ALA A 484 -19.94 2.55 0.57
N GLU A 485 -20.33 3.79 0.21
CA GLU A 485 -20.23 4.97 1.09
C GLU A 485 -21.15 4.83 2.31
N ALA A 486 -22.40 4.38 2.12
CA ALA A 486 -23.36 4.18 3.21
C ALA A 486 -22.87 3.11 4.21
N LEU A 487 -22.33 2.00 3.71
CA LEU A 487 -21.74 0.94 4.55
C LEU A 487 -20.53 1.45 5.34
N TYR A 488 -19.67 2.23 4.71
CA TYR A 488 -18.54 2.87 5.39
C TYR A 488 -19.01 3.78 6.53
N ASN A 489 -20.00 4.64 6.26
CA ASN A 489 -20.51 5.57 7.26
C ASN A 489 -21.23 4.85 8.41
N ARG A 490 -21.91 3.71 8.14
CA ARG A 490 -22.46 2.85 9.21
C ARG A 490 -21.40 2.37 10.18
N VAL A 491 -20.23 1.93 9.66
CA VAL A 491 -19.11 1.50 10.52
C VAL A 491 -18.62 2.67 11.37
N VAL A 492 -18.41 3.85 10.77
CA VAL A 492 -17.95 5.03 11.50
C VAL A 492 -18.92 5.40 12.63
N ASN A 493 -20.23 5.41 12.34
CA ASN A 493 -21.27 5.75 13.32
C ASN A 493 -21.31 4.71 14.47
N ALA A 494 -21.25 3.42 14.15
CA ALA A 494 -21.26 2.36 15.17
C ALA A 494 -20.04 2.45 16.12
N LEU A 495 -18.86 2.73 15.57
CA LEU A 495 -17.67 2.95 16.39
C LEU A 495 -17.77 4.23 17.23
N ASP A 496 -18.38 5.28 16.68
CA ASP A 496 -18.59 6.55 17.39
C ASP A 496 -19.57 6.38 18.56
N GLU A 497 -20.63 5.60 18.37
CA GLU A 497 -21.62 5.26 19.41
C GLU A 497 -20.98 4.43 20.51
N ALA A 498 -20.31 3.34 20.19
CA ALA A 498 -19.66 2.47 21.14
C ALA A 498 -18.61 3.21 21.99
N ALA A 499 -17.75 4.02 21.36
CA ALA A 499 -16.75 4.82 22.07
C ALA A 499 -17.35 5.89 23.01
N THR A 500 -18.62 6.28 22.81
CA THR A 500 -19.31 7.26 23.66
C THR A 500 -20.00 6.58 24.84
N GLU A 501 -20.50 5.34 24.66
CA GLU A 501 -21.12 4.54 25.73
C GLU A 501 -20.09 4.11 26.79
N ASP A 502 -18.88 3.71 26.39
CA ASP A 502 -17.79 3.40 27.30
C ASP A 502 -17.36 4.59 28.17
N ASP A 503 -17.39 5.80 27.62
CA ASP A 503 -17.16 7.05 28.39
C ASP A 503 -18.25 7.31 29.43
N MET A 504 -19.47 6.83 29.23
CA MET A 504 -20.60 6.99 30.15
C MET A 504 -20.65 5.89 31.22
N GLU A 505 -20.33 4.62 30.89
CA GLU A 505 -20.31 3.51 31.85
C GLU A 505 -19.14 3.59 32.81
N THR A 506 -17.96 4.03 32.39
CA THR A 506 -16.82 4.27 33.27
C THR A 506 -17.06 5.37 34.28
N ARG A 507 -18.06 6.24 34.07
CA ARG A 507 -18.52 7.28 35.02
C ARG A 507 -19.61 6.82 35.98
N SER A 508 -20.23 5.65 35.78
CA SER A 508 -21.48 5.28 36.48
C SER A 508 -21.55 3.92 37.15
N SER A 509 -20.53 3.03 37.11
CA SER A 509 -20.62 1.76 37.88
C SER A 509 -19.26 1.16 38.23
N PRO A 510 -19.07 0.66 39.49
CA PRO A 510 -17.98 -0.25 39.80
C PRO A 510 -18.30 -1.64 39.21
N LEU A 511 -17.40 -2.16 38.39
CA LEU A 511 -17.47 -3.51 37.86
C LEU A 511 -17.64 -4.56 38.95
N PRO A 512 -18.57 -5.51 38.86
CA PRO A 512 -18.61 -6.67 39.73
C PRO A 512 -17.36 -7.55 39.48
N PRO A 513 -16.79 -8.17 40.52
CA PRO A 513 -15.60 -8.99 40.37
C PRO A 513 -15.90 -10.19 39.49
N MET A 514 -15.25 -10.30 38.34
CA MET A 514 -15.28 -11.48 37.49
C MET A 514 -14.64 -12.66 38.23
N GLY A 515 -15.47 -13.55 38.71
CA GLY A 515 -15.06 -14.82 39.30
C GLY A 515 -14.41 -15.70 38.22
N TRP A 516 -13.11 -15.92 38.35
CA TRP A 516 -12.42 -16.98 37.65
C TRP A 516 -13.04 -18.34 38.00
N ARG A 517 -13.85 -18.89 37.14
CA ARG A 517 -14.15 -20.32 37.19
C ARG A 517 -13.06 -21.06 36.40
N GLY A 518 -12.07 -21.53 37.19
CA GLY A 518 -11.16 -22.53 36.67
C GLY A 518 -11.94 -23.82 36.35
N ASN A 519 -11.98 -24.19 35.10
CA ASN A 519 -12.28 -25.55 34.72
C ASN A 519 -10.98 -26.22 34.29
N HIS A 520 -10.55 -27.15 35.15
CA HIS A 520 -9.68 -28.24 34.77
C HIS A 520 -10.38 -29.09 33.68
N PHE A 521 -9.74 -29.23 32.53
CA PHE A 521 -9.47 -30.51 31.85
C PHE A 521 -8.62 -30.20 30.61
#